data_80a3295990f6cc0f2b05d9e1d8a75e68
#
_entry.id   80a3295990f6cc0f2b05d9e1d8a75e68
#
_cell.length_a   1.000
_cell.length_b   1.000
_cell.length_c   1.000
_cell.angle_alpha   90.00
_cell.angle_beta   90.00
_cell.angle_gamma   90.00
#
_symmetry.space_group_name_H-M   'P 1'
#
loop_
_entity.id
_entity.type
_entity.pdbx_description
1 polymer ?
#
loop_
_entity_poly.entity_id
_entity_poly.type
_entity_poly.pdbx_seq_one_letter_code
_entity_poly.pdbx_strand_id
1 'polypeptide(L)'
;RDFFFFFYKSGIEFKDKTLIDIGAGTGVYSLHLAKLCQSVLALDLSPAMLEILQNSANEYNISNIKTLCGTIKDVEKLKFDIAFLTMSPALKSDDDFEIFTNLAKKHIYMNWLKPRKSDLLELFMDTNTRADMAAPVARLEAFLNSKNIKFQSKEINENRSVTKNIDEMVENLAWHLEISGQNYNKHEIKNKIKNLANGDKISENITTCVKVMIF
;
A
#
# COMPACT_ATOMS: atom_id res chain seq x y z
N ARG A 1 0.42 -13.70 4.13
CA ARG A 1 1.11 -14.99 3.82
C ARG A 1 1.13 -15.27 2.31
N ASP A 2 0.08 -15.01 1.58
CA ASP A 2 -0.04 -15.37 0.15
C ASP A 2 0.85 -14.56 -0.79
N PHE A 3 1.21 -13.33 -0.44
CA PHE A 3 2.08 -12.48 -1.24
C PHE A 3 3.50 -13.02 -1.34
N PHE A 4 4.13 -13.37 -0.22
CA PHE A 4 5.50 -13.90 -0.21
C PHE A 4 5.61 -15.21 -0.96
N PHE A 5 4.59 -16.08 -0.86
CA PHE A 5 4.54 -17.31 -1.65
C PHE A 5 4.51 -17.03 -3.15
N PHE A 6 3.74 -16.01 -3.58
CA PHE A 6 3.72 -15.59 -4.98
C PHE A 6 5.07 -15.04 -5.42
N PHE A 7 5.75 -14.24 -4.58
CA PHE A 7 7.08 -13.72 -4.88
C PHE A 7 8.09 -14.84 -5.11
N TYR A 8 8.15 -15.81 -4.22
CA TYR A 8 9.05 -16.97 -4.38
C TYR A 8 8.72 -17.79 -5.64
N LYS A 9 7.44 -18.07 -5.90
CA LYS A 9 7.03 -18.77 -7.14
C LYS A 9 7.38 -18.01 -8.41
N SER A 10 7.43 -16.69 -8.36
CA SER A 10 7.81 -15.82 -9.47
C SER A 10 9.34 -15.61 -9.59
N GLY A 11 10.13 -16.35 -8.83
CA GLY A 11 11.60 -16.30 -8.90
C GLY A 11 12.20 -15.08 -8.20
N ILE A 12 11.52 -14.52 -7.20
CA ILE A 12 12.09 -13.49 -6.33
C ILE A 12 12.81 -14.15 -5.17
N GLU A 13 14.09 -13.93 -5.11
CA GLU A 13 14.97 -14.30 -3.98
C GLU A 13 15.41 -13.03 -3.27
N PHE A 14 15.15 -12.95 -1.96
CA PHE A 14 15.48 -11.77 -1.15
C PHE A 14 16.84 -11.86 -0.48
N LYS A 15 17.32 -13.09 -0.22
CA LYS A 15 18.57 -13.31 0.50
C LYS A 15 19.74 -12.67 -0.25
N ASP A 16 20.58 -11.95 0.50
CA ASP A 16 21.77 -11.25 0.00
C ASP A 16 21.49 -10.21 -1.11
N LYS A 17 20.25 -9.67 -1.16
CA LYS A 17 19.82 -8.66 -2.12
C LYS A 17 19.70 -7.28 -1.50
N THR A 18 20.02 -6.27 -2.29
CA THR A 18 19.72 -4.87 -1.99
C THR A 18 18.30 -4.56 -2.49
N LEU A 19 17.51 -3.88 -1.67
CA LEU A 19 16.13 -3.55 -1.98
C LEU A 19 15.85 -2.07 -1.74
N ILE A 20 15.05 -1.47 -2.64
CA ILE A 20 14.42 -0.17 -2.41
C ILE A 20 12.91 -0.37 -2.21
N ASP A 21 12.36 0.20 -1.12
CA ASP A 21 10.92 0.27 -0.84
C ASP A 21 10.43 1.69 -1.11
N ILE A 22 9.63 1.87 -2.17
CA ILE A 22 9.20 3.18 -2.67
C ILE A 22 7.81 3.49 -2.14
N GLY A 23 7.70 4.59 -1.38
CA GLY A 23 6.50 4.93 -0.62
C GLY A 23 6.38 4.03 0.61
N ALA A 24 7.47 3.88 1.34
CA ALA A 24 7.60 2.95 2.46
C ALA A 24 6.67 3.26 3.65
N GLY A 25 6.21 4.51 3.77
CA GLY A 25 5.37 4.94 4.87
C GLY A 25 6.01 4.65 6.23
N THR A 26 5.25 4.08 7.15
CA THR A 26 5.73 3.68 8.49
C THR A 26 6.53 2.37 8.50
N GLY A 27 6.84 1.80 7.32
CA GLY A 27 7.72 0.66 7.18
C GLY A 27 7.10 -0.72 7.39
N VAL A 28 5.78 -0.85 7.23
CA VAL A 28 5.07 -2.14 7.40
C VAL A 28 5.73 -3.26 6.60
N TYR A 29 6.13 -3.00 5.36
CA TYR A 29 6.85 -3.96 4.53
C TYR A 29 8.37 -3.88 4.72
N SER A 30 8.94 -2.67 4.78
CA SER A 30 10.38 -2.47 4.94
C SER A 30 10.96 -3.25 6.13
N LEU A 31 10.29 -3.23 7.30
CA LEU A 31 10.71 -3.95 8.51
C LEU A 31 10.73 -5.48 8.31
N HIS A 32 9.78 -6.02 7.55
CA HIS A 32 9.76 -7.45 7.22
C HIS A 32 10.80 -7.82 6.16
N LEU A 33 10.93 -6.99 5.12
CA LEU A 33 11.88 -7.21 4.03
C LEU A 33 13.32 -7.10 4.50
N ALA A 34 13.62 -6.22 5.45
CA ALA A 34 14.96 -6.09 6.02
C ALA A 34 15.47 -7.38 6.70
N LYS A 35 14.56 -8.20 7.24
CA LYS A 35 14.90 -9.51 7.81
C LYS A 35 15.24 -10.56 6.74
N LEU A 36 14.91 -10.30 5.48
CA LEU A 36 15.08 -11.21 4.36
C LEU A 36 16.19 -10.75 3.41
N CYS A 37 16.45 -9.43 3.34
CA CYS A 37 17.38 -8.80 2.41
C CYS A 37 18.73 -8.48 3.08
N GLN A 38 19.74 -8.22 2.25
CA GLN A 38 21.03 -7.67 2.72
C GLN A 38 20.85 -6.25 3.26
N SER A 39 20.11 -5.40 2.54
CA SER A 39 19.80 -4.03 2.95
C SER A 39 18.55 -3.51 2.30
N VAL A 40 17.88 -2.57 2.96
CA VAL A 40 16.69 -1.88 2.47
C VAL A 40 16.93 -0.37 2.50
N LEU A 41 16.65 0.30 1.38
CA LEU A 41 16.46 1.74 1.33
C LEU A 41 14.96 2.03 1.32
N ALA A 42 14.45 2.65 2.36
CA ALA A 42 13.06 3.07 2.49
C ALA A 42 12.91 4.53 2.05
N LEU A 43 12.22 4.75 0.93
CA LEU A 43 11.97 6.06 0.33
C LEU A 43 10.52 6.47 0.60
N ASP A 44 10.32 7.66 1.17
CA ASP A 44 8.98 8.25 1.34
C ASP A 44 9.06 9.78 1.32
N LEU A 45 7.96 10.44 0.95
CA LEU A 45 7.85 11.90 0.96
C LEU A 45 7.64 12.49 2.37
N SER A 46 7.14 11.68 3.30
CA SER A 46 6.77 12.12 4.64
C SER A 46 7.90 11.83 5.64
N PRO A 47 8.59 12.87 6.15
CA PRO A 47 9.62 12.69 7.17
C PRO A 47 9.02 12.09 8.47
N ALA A 48 7.78 12.43 8.81
CA ALA A 48 7.12 11.87 9.99
C ALA A 48 6.86 10.35 9.87
N MET A 49 6.52 9.86 8.68
CA MET A 49 6.38 8.42 8.44
C MET A 49 7.72 7.69 8.55
N LEU A 50 8.79 8.29 7.99
CA LEU A 50 10.13 7.74 8.07
C LEU A 50 10.69 7.73 9.49
N GLU A 51 10.34 8.72 10.32
CA GLU A 51 10.68 8.74 11.74
C GLU A 51 10.04 7.57 12.49
N ILE A 52 8.75 7.29 12.26
CA ILE A 52 8.05 6.13 12.83
C ILE A 52 8.73 4.82 12.39
N LEU A 53 9.09 4.71 11.10
CA LEU A 53 9.82 3.55 10.59
C LEU A 53 11.16 3.38 11.30
N GLN A 54 11.94 4.46 11.44
CA GLN A 54 13.26 4.41 12.08
C GLN A 54 13.16 4.03 13.56
N ASN A 55 12.17 4.57 14.28
CA ASN A 55 11.91 4.22 15.67
C ASN A 55 11.55 2.73 15.81
N SER A 56 10.68 2.22 14.93
CA SER A 56 10.33 0.80 14.90
C SER A 56 11.53 -0.09 14.54
N ALA A 57 12.37 0.32 13.59
CA ALA A 57 13.58 -0.41 13.24
C ALA A 57 14.55 -0.52 14.44
N ASN A 58 14.72 0.58 15.18
CA ASN A 58 15.53 0.60 16.41
C ASN A 58 14.94 -0.32 17.49
N GLU A 59 13.63 -0.26 17.74
CA GLU A 59 12.92 -1.10 18.71
C GLU A 59 13.09 -2.60 18.39
N TYR A 60 13.01 -2.96 17.11
CA TYR A 60 13.18 -4.35 16.67
C TYR A 60 14.63 -4.76 16.38
N ASN A 61 15.63 -3.92 16.69
CA ASN A 61 17.05 -4.14 16.43
C ASN A 61 17.36 -4.46 14.96
N ILE A 62 16.69 -3.78 14.01
CA ILE A 62 16.90 -3.91 12.58
C ILE A 62 17.87 -2.79 12.14
N SER A 63 19.10 -3.14 11.81
CA SER A 63 20.17 -2.18 11.50
C SER A 63 20.45 -1.99 10.00
N ASN A 64 19.82 -2.78 9.13
CA ASN A 64 20.07 -2.80 7.69
C ASN A 64 19.02 -2.02 6.88
N ILE A 65 18.25 -1.12 7.52
CA ILE A 65 17.36 -0.17 6.88
C ILE A 65 18.01 1.22 6.89
N LYS A 66 17.97 1.89 5.74
CA LYS A 66 18.25 3.33 5.60
C LYS A 66 16.97 4.01 5.12
N THR A 67 16.72 5.21 5.61
CA THR A 67 15.58 6.03 5.19
C THR A 67 16.04 7.19 4.32
N LEU A 68 15.25 7.54 3.31
CA LEU A 68 15.47 8.71 2.46
C LEU A 68 14.14 9.45 2.29
N CYS A 69 14.08 10.72 2.71
CA CYS A 69 12.95 11.59 2.44
C CYS A 69 13.07 12.19 1.04
N GLY A 70 12.16 11.82 0.14
CA GLY A 70 12.24 12.27 -1.26
C GLY A 70 11.27 11.55 -2.17
N THR A 71 11.46 11.77 -3.46
CA THR A 71 10.69 11.20 -4.58
C THR A 71 11.50 10.12 -5.29
N ILE A 72 10.89 9.42 -6.22
CA ILE A 72 11.59 8.46 -7.07
C ILE A 72 12.70 9.11 -7.91
N LYS A 73 12.61 10.41 -8.21
CA LYS A 73 13.62 11.16 -8.96
C LYS A 73 14.93 11.32 -8.18
N ASP A 74 14.86 11.36 -6.85
CA ASP A 74 16.04 11.51 -5.99
C ASP A 74 16.91 10.26 -5.97
N VAL A 75 16.39 9.14 -6.46
CA VAL A 75 17.07 7.84 -6.52
C VAL A 75 17.33 7.33 -7.94
N GLU A 76 17.04 8.11 -8.99
CA GLU A 76 17.11 7.71 -10.40
C GLU A 76 18.46 7.11 -10.83
N LYS A 77 19.56 7.57 -10.21
CA LYS A 77 20.93 7.12 -10.48
C LYS A 77 21.36 5.91 -9.66
N LEU A 78 20.56 5.51 -8.69
CA LEU A 78 20.86 4.35 -7.87
C LEU A 78 20.43 3.06 -8.57
N LYS A 79 21.01 1.94 -8.14
CA LYS A 79 20.66 0.60 -8.62
C LYS A 79 20.53 -0.38 -7.47
N PHE A 80 19.52 -1.23 -7.57
CA PHE A 80 19.18 -2.24 -6.58
C PHE A 80 19.00 -3.61 -7.25
N ASP A 81 18.96 -4.67 -6.46
CA ASP A 81 18.54 -5.96 -6.97
C ASP A 81 17.03 -6.05 -7.08
N ILE A 82 16.31 -5.42 -6.14
CA ILE A 82 14.84 -5.44 -6.08
C ILE A 82 14.29 -4.03 -5.85
N ALA A 83 13.34 -3.60 -6.68
CA ALA A 83 12.49 -2.44 -6.42
C ALA A 83 11.10 -2.91 -5.97
N PHE A 84 10.66 -2.42 -4.83
CA PHE A 84 9.40 -2.76 -4.20
C PHE A 84 8.55 -1.50 -4.07
N LEU A 85 7.29 -1.57 -4.49
CA LEU A 85 6.33 -0.49 -4.33
C LEU A 85 4.96 -1.09 -4.02
N THR A 86 4.39 -0.69 -2.88
CA THR A 86 3.07 -1.17 -2.47
C THR A 86 2.18 -0.03 -1.99
N MET A 87 0.92 -0.02 -2.47
CA MET A 87 -0.13 0.89 -2.01
C MET A 87 0.29 2.37 -1.98
N SER A 88 1.20 2.76 -2.87
CA SER A 88 1.77 4.10 -2.90
C SER A 88 1.41 4.83 -4.19
N PRO A 89 1.08 6.14 -4.13
CA PRO A 89 0.88 6.99 -5.30
C PRO A 89 2.19 7.59 -5.83
N ALA A 90 3.34 6.97 -5.55
CA ALA A 90 4.65 7.53 -5.87
C ALA A 90 4.92 7.65 -7.38
N LEU A 91 4.29 6.82 -8.22
CA LEU A 91 4.44 6.86 -9.67
C LEU A 91 3.27 7.64 -10.30
N LYS A 92 3.55 8.85 -10.77
CA LYS A 92 2.54 9.80 -11.28
C LYS A 92 2.62 10.04 -12.77
N SER A 93 3.77 9.76 -13.40
CA SER A 93 4.07 10.06 -14.80
C SER A 93 4.79 8.89 -15.47
N ASP A 94 4.88 8.94 -16.79
CA ASP A 94 5.65 7.96 -17.57
C ASP A 94 7.15 8.04 -17.24
N ASP A 95 7.66 9.24 -16.91
CA ASP A 95 9.04 9.41 -16.43
C ASP A 95 9.26 8.65 -15.11
N ASP A 96 8.30 8.68 -14.19
CA ASP A 96 8.40 7.93 -12.94
C ASP A 96 8.40 6.41 -13.21
N PHE A 97 7.60 5.95 -14.17
CA PHE A 97 7.62 4.54 -14.59
C PHE A 97 8.95 4.16 -15.27
N GLU A 98 9.52 5.05 -16.08
CA GLU A 98 10.84 4.86 -16.68
C GLU A 98 11.93 4.72 -15.59
N ILE A 99 11.94 5.62 -14.61
CA ILE A 99 12.86 5.54 -13.47
C ILE A 99 12.64 4.23 -12.72
N PHE A 100 11.38 3.92 -12.36
CA PHE A 100 11.04 2.71 -11.61
C PHE A 100 11.56 1.45 -12.30
N THR A 101 11.29 1.28 -13.59
CA THR A 101 11.70 0.10 -14.35
C THR A 101 13.22 -0.01 -14.53
N ASN A 102 13.95 1.11 -14.38
CA ASN A 102 15.41 1.15 -14.47
C ASN A 102 16.11 1.02 -13.12
N LEU A 103 15.39 1.11 -11.99
CA LEU A 103 16.00 1.10 -10.64
C LEU A 103 16.58 -0.24 -10.24
N ALA A 104 16.02 -1.35 -10.72
CA ALA A 104 16.38 -2.68 -10.22
C ALA A 104 16.36 -3.75 -11.32
N LYS A 105 16.86 -4.94 -10.96
CA LYS A 105 16.80 -6.12 -11.83
C LYS A 105 15.45 -6.84 -11.75
N LYS A 106 14.78 -6.72 -10.62
CA LYS A 106 13.46 -7.30 -10.33
C LYS A 106 12.57 -6.25 -9.69
N HIS A 107 11.31 -6.26 -10.05
CA HIS A 107 10.33 -5.30 -9.58
C HIS A 107 9.13 -6.01 -9.00
N ILE A 108 8.68 -5.54 -7.85
CA ILE A 108 7.45 -5.97 -7.20
C ILE A 108 6.58 -4.72 -7.05
N TYR A 109 5.47 -4.71 -7.75
CA TYR A 109 4.48 -3.65 -7.65
C TYR A 109 3.17 -4.24 -7.15
N MET A 110 2.55 -3.62 -6.16
CA MET A 110 1.25 -3.99 -5.65
C MET A 110 0.40 -2.75 -5.39
N ASN A 111 -0.78 -2.70 -5.99
CA ASN A 111 -1.70 -1.59 -5.74
C ASN A 111 -3.16 -2.04 -5.84
N TRP A 112 -4.07 -1.16 -5.45
CA TRP A 112 -5.51 -1.39 -5.54
C TRP A 112 -5.95 -1.63 -6.97
N LEU A 113 -6.66 -2.73 -7.20
CA LEU A 113 -7.32 -3.03 -8.47
C LEU A 113 -8.78 -2.57 -8.43
N LYS A 114 -9.37 -2.56 -7.25
CA LYS A 114 -10.74 -2.08 -7.00
C LYS A 114 -10.75 -1.24 -5.73
N PRO A 115 -11.66 -0.26 -5.62
CA PRO A 115 -11.87 0.45 -4.37
C PRO A 115 -12.14 -0.53 -3.22
N ARG A 116 -11.57 -0.24 -2.05
CA ARG A 116 -11.95 -0.93 -0.82
C ARG A 116 -13.46 -0.78 -0.61
N LYS A 117 -14.14 -1.88 -0.40
CA LYS A 117 -15.56 -1.90 -0.04
C LYS A 117 -15.69 -2.16 1.45
N SER A 118 -16.62 -1.49 2.08
CA SER A 118 -16.98 -1.69 3.48
C SER A 118 -18.50 -1.51 3.59
N ASP A 119 -19.15 -2.52 4.16
CA ASP A 119 -20.62 -2.48 4.35
C ASP A 119 -21.09 -1.29 5.18
N LEU A 120 -20.29 -0.87 6.19
CA LEU A 120 -20.60 0.29 7.00
C LEU A 120 -20.25 1.61 6.32
N LEU A 121 -19.08 1.70 5.67
CA LEU A 121 -18.65 2.93 5.01
C LEU A 121 -19.56 3.29 3.83
N GLU A 122 -20.05 2.29 3.10
CA GLU A 122 -20.96 2.48 1.96
C GLU A 122 -22.31 3.12 2.36
N LEU A 123 -22.69 3.03 3.64
CA LEU A 123 -23.90 3.72 4.12
C LEU A 123 -23.80 5.25 4.11
N PHE A 124 -22.57 5.79 4.02
CA PHE A 124 -22.26 7.21 4.14
C PHE A 124 -21.54 7.79 2.92
N MET A 125 -21.06 6.93 2.01
CA MET A 125 -20.35 7.37 0.80
C MET A 125 -21.32 7.66 -0.35
N ASP A 126 -21.10 8.78 -1.03
CA ASP A 126 -21.67 8.98 -2.35
C ASP A 126 -20.89 8.13 -3.38
N THR A 127 -21.59 7.20 -4.02
CA THR A 127 -21.03 6.28 -5.00
C THR A 127 -20.50 6.96 -6.26
N ASN A 128 -20.93 8.19 -6.54
CA ASN A 128 -20.57 8.95 -7.74
C ASN A 128 -19.19 9.62 -7.65
N THR A 129 -18.58 9.67 -6.45
CA THR A 129 -17.31 10.41 -6.20
C THR A 129 -16.09 9.53 -6.02
N ARG A 130 -16.18 8.22 -6.24
CA ARG A 130 -15.04 7.32 -6.08
C ARG A 130 -13.98 7.58 -7.17
N ALA A 131 -12.81 8.02 -6.75
CA ALA A 131 -11.62 8.09 -7.61
C ALA A 131 -11.37 6.72 -8.25
N ASP A 132 -10.90 6.71 -9.50
CA ASP A 132 -10.48 5.48 -10.16
C ASP A 132 -9.21 4.92 -9.50
N MET A 133 -9.39 4.13 -8.46
CA MET A 133 -8.29 3.51 -7.72
C MET A 133 -7.57 2.43 -8.54
N ALA A 134 -8.14 1.96 -9.63
CA ALA A 134 -7.49 1.03 -10.55
C ALA A 134 -6.55 1.73 -11.54
N ALA A 135 -6.68 3.05 -11.71
CA ALA A 135 -5.88 3.81 -12.67
C ALA A 135 -4.35 3.60 -12.51
N PRO A 136 -3.75 3.56 -11.30
CA PRO A 136 -2.32 3.32 -11.16
C PRO A 136 -1.87 1.96 -11.69
N VAL A 137 -2.67 0.90 -11.49
CA VAL A 137 -2.39 -0.44 -12.01
C VAL A 137 -2.49 -0.45 -13.53
N ALA A 138 -3.59 0.07 -14.09
CA ALA A 138 -3.82 0.11 -15.54
C ALA A 138 -2.75 0.93 -16.28
N ARG A 139 -2.31 2.05 -15.69
CA ARG A 139 -1.24 2.90 -16.26
C ARG A 139 0.10 2.18 -16.30
N LEU A 140 0.50 1.50 -15.22
CA LEU A 140 1.72 0.72 -15.21
C LEU A 140 1.65 -0.44 -16.21
N GLU A 141 0.54 -1.16 -16.32
CA GLU A 141 0.36 -2.22 -17.32
C GLU A 141 0.49 -1.69 -18.74
N ALA A 142 -0.16 -0.56 -19.05
CA ALA A 142 -0.06 0.07 -20.36
C ALA A 142 1.40 0.47 -20.67
N PHE A 143 2.11 1.04 -19.69
CA PHE A 143 3.51 1.41 -19.84
C PHE A 143 4.40 0.18 -20.10
N LEU A 144 4.30 -0.87 -19.29
CA LEU A 144 5.09 -2.10 -19.46
C LEU A 144 4.83 -2.74 -20.84
N ASN A 145 3.57 -2.80 -21.27
CA ASN A 145 3.21 -3.31 -22.59
C ASN A 145 3.80 -2.46 -23.73
N SER A 146 3.78 -1.13 -23.61
CA SER A 146 4.36 -0.21 -24.62
C SER A 146 5.87 -0.38 -24.77
N LYS A 147 6.56 -0.77 -23.69
CA LYS A 147 8.00 -1.04 -23.66
C LYS A 147 8.34 -2.52 -23.93
N ASN A 148 7.35 -3.38 -24.21
CA ASN A 148 7.53 -4.84 -24.36
C ASN A 148 8.16 -5.51 -23.13
N ILE A 149 7.95 -4.98 -21.95
CA ILE A 149 8.42 -5.57 -20.67
C ILE A 149 7.43 -6.64 -20.25
N LYS A 150 7.88 -7.89 -20.17
CA LYS A 150 7.05 -9.02 -19.71
C LYS A 150 6.89 -8.97 -18.20
N PHE A 151 5.70 -9.24 -17.72
CA PHE A 151 5.41 -9.33 -16.30
C PHE A 151 4.49 -10.51 -15.97
N GLN A 152 4.61 -11.01 -14.74
CA GLN A 152 3.64 -11.92 -14.13
C GLN A 152 2.72 -11.10 -13.23
N SER A 153 1.45 -11.46 -13.17
CA SER A 153 0.54 -10.79 -12.25
C SER A 153 -0.41 -11.75 -11.54
N LYS A 154 -0.87 -11.33 -10.36
CA LYS A 154 -1.86 -12.05 -9.57
C LYS A 154 -2.83 -11.05 -8.92
N GLU A 155 -4.12 -11.31 -9.05
CA GLU A 155 -5.14 -10.61 -8.29
C GLU A 155 -5.34 -11.31 -6.94
N ILE A 156 -5.44 -10.52 -5.89
CA ILE A 156 -5.64 -11.01 -4.53
C ILE A 156 -6.85 -10.30 -3.95
N ASN A 157 -7.86 -11.09 -3.65
CA ASN A 157 -9.07 -10.65 -2.98
C ASN A 157 -8.98 -11.05 -1.51
N GLU A 158 -9.21 -10.12 -0.62
CA GLU A 158 -9.25 -10.34 0.82
C GLU A 158 -10.58 -9.86 1.37
N ASN A 159 -11.23 -10.74 2.13
CA ASN A 159 -12.41 -10.42 2.89
C ASN A 159 -12.07 -10.55 4.38
N ARG A 160 -12.33 -9.51 5.15
CA ARG A 160 -12.12 -9.52 6.59
C ARG A 160 -13.26 -8.85 7.32
N SER A 161 -13.57 -9.33 8.52
CA SER A 161 -14.47 -8.68 9.45
C SER A 161 -13.67 -8.06 10.59
N VAL A 162 -13.97 -6.82 10.94
CA VAL A 162 -13.32 -6.08 12.03
C VAL A 162 -14.41 -5.62 12.99
N THR A 163 -14.31 -6.04 14.24
CA THR A 163 -15.24 -5.64 15.31
C THR A 163 -14.59 -4.59 16.20
N LYS A 164 -15.29 -3.48 16.41
CA LYS A 164 -14.86 -2.37 17.26
C LYS A 164 -16.02 -1.93 18.16
N ASN A 165 -15.71 -1.19 19.23
CA ASN A 165 -16.75 -0.45 19.91
C ASN A 165 -17.30 0.67 19.01
N ILE A 166 -18.49 1.18 19.33
CA ILE A 166 -19.19 2.15 18.50
C ILE A 166 -18.36 3.43 18.30
N ASP A 167 -17.72 3.96 19.34
CA ASP A 167 -16.95 5.20 19.24
C ASP A 167 -15.70 5.06 18.39
N GLU A 168 -14.95 3.96 18.53
CA GLU A 168 -13.82 3.65 17.66
C GLU A 168 -14.25 3.45 16.19
N MET A 169 -15.43 2.86 15.96
CA MET A 169 -15.95 2.69 14.61
C MET A 169 -16.36 4.03 14.00
N VAL A 170 -16.99 4.94 14.78
CA VAL A 170 -17.31 6.31 14.34
C VAL A 170 -16.05 7.05 13.88
N GLU A 171 -15.00 7.02 14.69
CA GLU A 171 -13.72 7.68 14.34
C GLU A 171 -13.10 7.06 13.08
N ASN A 172 -13.14 5.74 12.96
CA ASN A 172 -12.62 5.05 11.78
C ASN A 172 -13.38 5.41 10.50
N LEU A 173 -14.71 5.41 10.55
CA LEU A 173 -15.57 5.78 9.40
C LEU A 173 -15.39 7.27 9.05
N ALA A 174 -15.37 8.16 10.04
CA ALA A 174 -15.15 9.58 9.85
C ALA A 174 -13.82 9.85 9.13
N TRP A 175 -12.72 9.22 9.58
CA TRP A 175 -11.42 9.34 8.95
C TRP A 175 -11.44 8.87 7.48
N HIS A 176 -12.11 7.75 7.17
CA HIS A 176 -12.23 7.28 5.79
C HIS A 176 -13.04 8.23 4.90
N LEU A 177 -14.10 8.84 5.43
CA LEU A 177 -14.90 9.83 4.71
C LEU A 177 -14.07 11.10 4.46
N GLU A 178 -13.34 11.57 5.46
CA GLU A 178 -12.48 12.76 5.37
C GLU A 178 -11.41 12.60 4.27
N ILE A 179 -10.66 11.51 4.29
CA ILE A 179 -9.62 11.27 3.27
C ILE A 179 -10.20 11.04 1.87
N SER A 180 -11.48 10.68 1.78
CA SER A 180 -12.20 10.53 0.52
C SER A 180 -12.86 11.83 0.05
N GLY A 181 -12.65 12.95 0.77
CA GLY A 181 -13.21 14.25 0.45
C GLY A 181 -14.74 14.33 0.63
N GLN A 182 -15.33 13.42 1.40
CA GLN A 182 -16.76 13.38 1.68
C GLN A 182 -17.10 14.28 2.87
N ASN A 183 -18.21 15.01 2.74
CA ASN A 183 -18.79 15.69 3.90
C ASN A 183 -19.42 14.66 4.83
N TYR A 184 -19.20 14.79 6.12
CA TYR A 184 -19.77 13.88 7.11
C TYR A 184 -20.13 14.59 8.42
N ASN A 185 -21.02 13.94 9.19
CA ASN A 185 -21.39 14.35 10.54
C ASN A 185 -21.23 13.14 11.48
N LYS A 186 -20.30 13.23 12.43
CA LYS A 186 -20.02 12.15 13.38
C LYS A 186 -21.24 11.72 14.19
N HIS A 187 -22.15 12.67 14.51
CA HIS A 187 -23.38 12.37 15.25
C HIS A 187 -24.33 11.50 14.43
N GLU A 188 -24.50 11.81 13.14
CA GLU A 188 -25.32 11.01 12.22
C GLU A 188 -24.72 9.62 12.02
N ILE A 189 -23.39 9.52 11.83
CA ILE A 189 -22.68 8.23 11.76
C ILE A 189 -22.98 7.42 13.02
N LYS A 190 -22.79 8.03 14.20
CA LYS A 190 -22.99 7.36 15.50
C LYS A 190 -24.42 6.85 15.66
N ASN A 191 -25.42 7.66 15.31
CA ASN A 191 -26.83 7.27 15.42
C ASN A 191 -27.16 6.10 14.47
N LYS A 192 -26.67 6.16 13.23
CA LYS A 192 -26.96 5.13 12.23
C LYS A 192 -26.32 3.78 12.59
N ILE A 193 -25.06 3.79 13.04
CA ILE A 193 -24.37 2.54 13.41
C ILE A 193 -24.86 1.97 14.74
N LYS A 194 -25.34 2.79 15.70
CA LYS A 194 -25.98 2.29 16.93
C LYS A 194 -27.17 1.39 16.65
N ASN A 195 -27.97 1.72 15.62
CA ASN A 195 -29.13 0.92 15.25
C ASN A 195 -28.75 -0.42 14.60
N LEU A 196 -27.50 -0.57 14.15
CA LEU A 196 -26.98 -1.78 13.53
C LEU A 196 -26.11 -2.59 14.49
N ALA A 197 -25.73 -1.98 15.62
CA ALA A 197 -24.83 -2.57 16.59
C ALA A 197 -25.50 -3.65 17.44
N ASN A 198 -24.71 -4.62 17.89
CA ASN A 198 -25.12 -5.58 18.90
C ASN A 198 -24.48 -5.19 20.25
N GLY A 199 -25.27 -4.52 21.10
CA GLY A 199 -24.77 -3.91 22.32
C GLY A 199 -23.86 -2.71 22.04
N ASP A 200 -22.64 -2.70 22.59
CA ASP A 200 -21.65 -1.63 22.45
C ASP A 200 -20.68 -1.84 21.27
N LYS A 201 -20.80 -2.95 20.55
CA LYS A 201 -19.90 -3.35 19.45
C LYS A 201 -20.62 -3.46 18.11
N ILE A 202 -19.86 -3.18 17.06
CA ILE A 202 -20.30 -3.33 15.67
C ILE A 202 -19.19 -3.93 14.84
N SER A 203 -19.54 -4.79 13.89
CA SER A 203 -18.62 -5.41 12.93
C SER A 203 -18.73 -4.75 11.57
N GLU A 204 -17.60 -4.47 10.97
CA GLU A 204 -17.43 -3.98 9.61
C GLU A 204 -16.88 -5.10 8.74
N ASN A 205 -17.56 -5.43 7.63
CA ASN A 205 -17.06 -6.37 6.64
C ASN A 205 -16.37 -5.60 5.51
N ILE A 206 -15.08 -5.90 5.34
CA ILE A 206 -14.21 -5.21 4.41
C ILE A 206 -13.78 -6.17 3.31
N THR A 207 -13.99 -5.76 2.07
CA THR A 207 -13.46 -6.45 0.88
C THR A 207 -12.41 -5.55 0.21
N THR A 208 -11.25 -6.12 -0.04
CA THR A 208 -10.17 -5.46 -0.78
C THR A 208 -9.76 -6.32 -1.97
N CYS A 209 -9.37 -5.67 -3.06
CA CYS A 209 -8.84 -6.30 -4.24
C CYS A 209 -7.57 -5.57 -4.69
N VAL A 210 -6.45 -6.26 -4.69
CA VAL A 210 -5.17 -5.72 -5.13
C VAL A 210 -4.61 -6.56 -6.28
N LYS A 211 -3.82 -5.92 -7.12
CA LYS A 211 -3.03 -6.61 -8.15
C LYS A 211 -1.56 -6.51 -7.79
N VAL A 212 -0.91 -7.67 -7.78
CA VAL A 212 0.54 -7.80 -7.67
C VAL A 212 1.10 -8.03 -9.05
N MET A 213 2.15 -7.31 -9.40
CA MET A 213 2.89 -7.46 -10.66
C MET A 213 4.36 -7.66 -10.36
N ILE A 214 5.00 -8.58 -11.11
CA ILE A 214 6.43 -8.92 -10.98
C ILE A 214 7.04 -8.92 -12.37
N PHE A 215 8.12 -8.19 -12.55
CA PHE A 215 8.85 -8.05 -13.81
C PHE A 215 10.33 -7.83 -13.60
#